data_2ebb35ed5bfecf58bf577bb31b19c4de
#
_entry.id   2ebb35ed5bfecf58bf577bb31b19c4de
#
_cell.length_a   1.000
_cell.length_b   1.000
_cell.length_c   1.000
_cell.angle_alpha   90.00
_cell.angle_beta   90.00
_cell.angle_gamma   90.00
#
_symmetry.space_group_name_H-M   'P 1'
#
loop_
_entity.id
_entity.type
_entity.pdbx_description
1 polymer ?
#
loop_
_entity_poly.entity_id
_entity_poly.type
_entity_poly.pdbx_seq_one_letter_code
_entity_poly.pdbx_strand_id
1 'polypeptide(L)'
;LVVIAMCSFVTGCANKKDSAAANSNDDLSNKSSQVEKQLPNSNDESSSSSSTDFQAPEEGYYSNDYDEILKIQKSDDNTYNIEYSITKLLYVENAVGTYNSETGVLSFSGGDDGGSVFEADVVNKGDHLEVTVTQSSHKDAVGSVQSFYKADDPR
;
A
#
# COMPACT_ATOMS: atom_id res chain seq x y z
N LEU A 1 -13.00 -1.12 44.24
CA LEU A 1 -11.67 -0.53 44.44
C LEU A 1 -10.81 -0.92 43.27
N VAL A 2 -10.63 0.02 42.34
CA VAL A 2 -9.82 -0.19 41.11
C VAL A 2 -8.46 0.45 41.35
N VAL A 3 -7.43 -0.35 41.29
CA VAL A 3 -6.03 0.13 41.35
C VAL A 3 -5.51 0.20 39.92
N ILE A 4 -5.28 1.42 39.46
CA ILE A 4 -4.63 1.72 38.20
C ILE A 4 -3.12 1.75 38.46
N ALA A 5 -2.38 0.82 37.89
CA ALA A 5 -0.92 0.84 37.86
C ALA A 5 -0.43 1.47 36.57
N MET A 6 0.05 2.70 36.66
CA MET A 6 0.81 3.34 35.58
C MET A 6 2.25 2.82 35.59
N CYS A 7 2.69 2.23 34.51
CA CYS A 7 4.12 1.98 34.25
C CYS A 7 4.60 2.96 33.18
N SER A 8 5.33 3.95 33.63
CA SER A 8 6.17 4.82 32.81
C SER A 8 7.46 4.11 32.49
N PHE A 9 7.86 4.02 31.25
CA PHE A 9 9.22 3.69 30.87
C PHE A 9 9.87 4.84 30.12
N VAL A 10 10.90 5.28 30.78
CA VAL A 10 11.79 6.40 30.47
C VAL A 10 12.88 5.91 29.51
N THR A 11 13.04 6.64 28.42
CA THR A 11 14.27 7.16 27.82
C THR A 11 15.60 6.41 28.06
N GLY A 12 16.23 6.06 26.98
CA GLY A 12 17.67 5.79 26.94
C GLY A 12 18.30 6.38 25.68
N CYS A 13 18.95 7.52 25.88
CA CYS A 13 19.78 8.22 24.88
C CYS A 13 21.18 7.63 24.75
N ALA A 14 21.75 7.91 23.61
CA ALA A 14 23.14 8.23 23.32
C ALA A 14 24.20 7.12 23.21
N ASN A 15 24.87 7.13 22.05
CA ASN A 15 26.32 7.40 21.96
C ASN A 15 26.70 7.57 20.46
N LYS A 16 27.20 8.60 20.11
CA LYS A 16 28.35 9.45 19.89
C LYS A 16 29.72 8.72 19.90
N LYS A 17 30.40 8.77 18.76
CA LYS A 17 31.82 9.10 18.53
C LYS A 17 32.21 8.80 17.07
N ASP A 18 32.53 9.82 16.29
CA ASP A 18 33.84 10.49 16.09
C ASP A 18 35.00 9.55 15.71
N SER A 19 35.46 9.75 14.49
CA SER A 19 36.88 9.93 14.09
C SER A 19 36.98 10.17 12.59
N ALA A 20 37.36 11.22 12.27
CA ALA A 20 38.31 12.06 11.60
C ALA A 20 39.59 11.36 11.11
N ALA A 21 39.96 11.69 9.88
CA ALA A 21 41.27 12.02 9.28
C ALA A 21 41.19 11.79 7.78
N ALA A 22 41.23 12.81 6.92
CA ALA A 22 42.30 13.67 6.50
C ALA A 22 43.38 12.96 5.66
N ASN A 23 43.43 13.31 4.40
CA ASN A 23 44.61 13.83 3.66
C ASN A 23 44.26 13.81 2.14
N SER A 24 44.24 14.94 1.51
CA SER A 24 45.29 15.80 0.97
C SER A 24 45.84 15.33 -0.39
N ASN A 25 45.71 16.31 -1.29
CA ASN A 25 46.66 16.67 -2.39
C ASN A 25 46.69 15.79 -3.63
N ASP A 26 46.77 16.28 -4.80
CA ASP A 26 47.25 17.50 -5.51
C ASP A 26 46.76 17.41 -6.95
N ASP A 27 46.26 18.48 -7.48
CA ASP A 27 46.93 19.49 -8.32
C ASP A 27 47.17 19.11 -9.79
N LEU A 28 46.97 20.11 -10.59
CA LEU A 28 47.42 20.43 -11.95
C LEU A 28 46.40 20.18 -13.09
N SER A 29 45.64 21.22 -13.39
CA SER A 29 45.96 22.16 -14.49
C SER A 29 46.05 21.53 -15.90
N ASN A 30 45.15 21.81 -16.79
CA ASN A 30 45.39 22.79 -17.85
C ASN A 30 44.42 22.69 -19.03
N LYS A 31 43.95 23.84 -19.41
CA LYS A 31 43.85 24.41 -20.76
C LYS A 31 42.71 24.03 -21.68
N SER A 32 41.78 24.97 -21.67
CA SER A 32 41.29 25.69 -22.86
C SER A 32 41.21 24.94 -24.20
N SER A 33 39.99 24.83 -24.71
CA SER A 33 39.68 25.29 -26.07
C SER A 33 38.16 25.46 -26.22
N GLN A 34 37.78 26.68 -26.47
CA GLN A 34 36.48 27.05 -27.02
C GLN A 34 36.33 26.45 -28.42
N VAL A 35 35.21 25.77 -28.62
CA VAL A 35 34.59 25.72 -29.94
C VAL A 35 33.09 25.94 -29.74
N GLU A 36 32.72 27.13 -30.07
CA GLU A 36 31.37 27.57 -30.33
C GLU A 36 30.83 26.77 -31.53
N LYS A 37 29.72 26.04 -31.34
CA LYS A 37 28.88 25.65 -32.46
C LYS A 37 27.44 25.41 -32.01
N GLN A 38 26.66 26.41 -32.31
CA GLN A 38 25.24 26.46 -32.70
C GLN A 38 24.35 25.29 -32.22
N LEU A 39 23.27 25.74 -31.49
CA LEU A 39 21.99 25.08 -31.35
C LEU A 39 21.42 24.67 -32.73
N PRO A 40 20.68 23.60 -32.75
CA PRO A 40 19.34 23.67 -33.25
C PRO A 40 18.32 23.47 -32.12
N ASN A 41 17.47 24.44 -32.07
CA ASN A 41 16.18 24.41 -31.45
C ASN A 41 15.36 23.26 -32.03
N SER A 42 14.72 22.54 -31.19
CA SER A 42 13.46 21.82 -31.31
C SER A 42 13.57 20.46 -30.61
N ASN A 43 12.86 20.27 -29.56
CA ASN A 43 11.53 19.71 -29.65
C ASN A 43 10.91 19.67 -28.26
N ASP A 44 9.75 20.15 -28.18
CA ASP A 44 8.71 19.73 -27.26
C ASP A 44 8.78 18.21 -27.04
N GLU A 45 9.41 17.76 -25.97
CA GLU A 45 9.00 16.55 -25.34
C GLU A 45 7.78 16.90 -24.50
N SER A 46 6.65 16.89 -25.18
CA SER A 46 5.36 16.70 -24.55
C SER A 46 5.48 15.43 -23.72
N SER A 47 5.83 15.60 -22.47
CA SER A 47 5.64 14.61 -21.43
C SER A 47 4.14 14.35 -21.36
N SER A 48 3.66 13.44 -22.18
CA SER A 48 2.37 12.81 -22.04
C SER A 48 2.43 12.04 -20.71
N SER A 49 2.14 12.71 -19.64
CA SER A 49 1.70 12.07 -18.43
C SER A 49 0.38 11.38 -18.78
N SER A 50 0.43 10.11 -19.15
CA SER A 50 -0.73 9.25 -19.10
C SER A 50 -1.15 9.20 -17.64
N SER A 51 -2.05 10.08 -17.25
CA SER A 51 -2.80 9.90 -16.02
C SER A 51 -3.55 8.58 -16.19
N THR A 52 -3.04 7.53 -15.62
CA THR A 52 -3.79 6.29 -15.44
C THR A 52 -4.92 6.69 -14.48
N ASP A 53 -6.12 6.84 -15.03
CA ASP A 53 -7.30 7.19 -14.25
C ASP A 53 -7.72 5.94 -13.48
N PHE A 54 -7.13 5.75 -12.31
CA PHE A 54 -7.46 4.63 -11.45
C PHE A 54 -8.87 4.79 -10.89
N GLN A 55 -9.70 3.78 -11.04
CA GLN A 55 -11.04 3.77 -10.47
C GLN A 55 -11.03 3.09 -9.10
N ALA A 56 -11.62 3.77 -8.12
CA ALA A 56 -11.85 3.18 -6.81
C ALA A 56 -12.76 1.94 -6.94
N PRO A 57 -12.61 0.93 -6.07
CA PRO A 57 -13.56 -0.16 -5.97
C PRO A 57 -14.97 0.39 -5.67
N GLU A 58 -15.97 -0.12 -6.38
CA GLU A 58 -17.37 0.19 -6.12
C GLU A 58 -17.83 -0.48 -4.82
N GLU A 59 -18.82 0.12 -4.17
CA GLU A 59 -19.52 -0.56 -3.07
C GLU A 59 -20.27 -1.79 -3.58
N GLY A 60 -20.29 -2.82 -2.78
CA GLY A 60 -21.05 -4.00 -3.12
C GLY A 60 -20.54 -5.28 -2.47
N TYR A 61 -21.18 -6.34 -2.87
CA TYR A 61 -20.82 -7.70 -2.54
C TYR A 61 -20.09 -8.32 -3.73
N TYR A 62 -18.99 -8.99 -3.46
CA TYR A 62 -18.15 -9.66 -4.45
C TYR A 62 -17.86 -11.07 -3.95
N SER A 63 -17.82 -12.02 -4.86
CA SER A 63 -17.48 -13.41 -4.57
C SER A 63 -16.60 -13.99 -5.67
N ASN A 64 -16.01 -15.13 -5.38
CA ASN A 64 -15.28 -15.94 -6.34
C ASN A 64 -15.89 -17.35 -6.43
N ASP A 65 -15.29 -18.20 -7.27
CA ASP A 65 -15.76 -19.58 -7.51
C ASP A 65 -15.63 -20.50 -6.28
N TYR A 66 -14.98 -20.03 -5.22
CA TYR A 66 -14.75 -20.78 -3.97
C TYR A 66 -15.66 -20.35 -2.81
N ASP A 67 -16.72 -19.58 -3.10
CA ASP A 67 -17.64 -18.99 -2.12
C ASP A 67 -16.91 -18.07 -1.10
N GLU A 68 -15.77 -17.52 -1.50
CA GLU A 68 -15.07 -16.50 -0.72
C GLU A 68 -15.72 -15.15 -0.94
N ILE A 69 -15.69 -14.30 0.07
CA ILE A 69 -16.46 -13.06 0.11
C ILE A 69 -15.54 -11.86 0.28
N LEU A 70 -15.82 -10.82 -0.50
CA LEU A 70 -15.33 -9.47 -0.28
C LEU A 70 -16.53 -8.53 -0.31
N LYS A 71 -16.83 -7.87 0.80
CA LYS A 71 -17.87 -6.85 0.87
C LYS A 71 -17.24 -5.49 1.13
N ILE A 72 -17.59 -4.52 0.32
CA ILE A 72 -17.06 -3.17 0.35
C ILE A 72 -18.20 -2.21 0.61
N GLN A 73 -18.09 -1.41 1.66
CA GLN A 73 -19.03 -0.35 2.01
C GLN A 73 -18.24 0.95 2.20
N LYS A 74 -18.56 1.97 1.43
CA LYS A 74 -17.95 3.28 1.58
C LYS A 74 -18.44 3.93 2.87
N SER A 75 -17.53 4.37 3.72
CA SER A 75 -17.86 5.09 4.95
C SER A 75 -17.56 6.57 4.85
N ASP A 76 -16.58 6.97 4.05
CA ASP A 76 -16.18 8.35 3.82
C ASP A 76 -15.50 8.48 2.43
N ASP A 77 -15.04 9.66 2.02
CA ASP A 77 -14.53 9.90 0.66
C ASP A 77 -13.49 8.88 0.19
N ASN A 78 -12.54 8.52 1.04
CA ASN A 78 -11.49 7.55 0.73
C ASN A 78 -11.43 6.38 1.74
N THR A 79 -12.44 6.25 2.60
CA THR A 79 -12.46 5.24 3.67
C THR A 79 -13.59 4.25 3.44
N TYR A 80 -13.31 2.99 3.69
CA TYR A 80 -14.21 1.87 3.44
C TYR A 80 -14.25 0.93 4.63
N ASN A 81 -15.42 0.36 4.89
CA ASN A 81 -15.58 -0.80 5.76
C ASN A 81 -15.57 -2.06 4.90
N ILE A 82 -14.77 -3.02 5.28
CA ILE A 82 -14.51 -4.24 4.53
C ILE A 82 -14.87 -5.46 5.38
N GLU A 83 -15.62 -6.38 4.79
CA GLU A 83 -15.71 -7.77 5.24
C GLU A 83 -14.96 -8.64 4.22
N TYR A 84 -14.11 -9.53 4.69
CA TYR A 84 -13.34 -10.42 3.83
C TYR A 84 -13.29 -11.82 4.40
N SER A 85 -13.49 -12.83 3.57
CA SER A 85 -13.37 -14.21 3.99
C SER A 85 -12.69 -15.09 2.95
N ILE A 86 -11.83 -15.98 3.44
CA ILE A 86 -11.32 -17.13 2.71
C ILE A 86 -11.97 -18.37 3.35
N THR A 87 -12.73 -19.12 2.59
CA THR A 87 -13.53 -20.25 3.08
C THR A 87 -12.70 -21.20 3.92
N LYS A 88 -13.15 -21.43 5.17
CA LYS A 88 -12.54 -22.33 6.18
C LYS A 88 -11.14 -21.92 6.65
N LEU A 89 -10.63 -20.78 6.24
CA LEU A 89 -9.29 -20.35 6.60
C LEU A 89 -9.30 -19.06 7.42
N LEU A 90 -10.10 -18.08 7.01
CA LEU A 90 -10.00 -16.73 7.55
C LEU A 90 -11.34 -16.00 7.41
N TYR A 91 -11.70 -15.25 8.43
CA TYR A 91 -12.78 -14.28 8.37
C TYR A 91 -12.37 -12.97 9.05
N VAL A 92 -12.55 -11.87 8.35
CA VAL A 92 -12.23 -10.51 8.84
C VAL A 92 -13.48 -9.67 8.75
N GLU A 93 -13.98 -9.22 9.89
CA GLU A 93 -15.10 -8.30 10.00
C GLU A 93 -14.63 -6.89 10.33
N ASN A 94 -15.38 -5.91 9.85
CA ASN A 94 -15.18 -4.50 10.20
C ASN A 94 -13.74 -4.00 9.98
N ALA A 95 -13.06 -4.55 8.98
CA ALA A 95 -11.77 -4.02 8.58
C ALA A 95 -11.95 -2.61 8.00
N VAL A 96 -10.97 -1.76 8.22
CA VAL A 96 -10.97 -0.39 7.70
C VAL A 96 -9.98 -0.30 6.54
N GLY A 97 -10.47 0.17 5.41
CA GLY A 97 -9.69 0.36 4.19
C GLY A 97 -9.53 1.84 3.85
N THR A 98 -8.41 2.17 3.23
CA THR A 98 -8.14 3.51 2.68
C THR A 98 -7.73 3.40 1.22
N TYR A 99 -8.42 4.13 0.35
CA TYR A 99 -8.12 4.18 -1.07
C TYR A 99 -7.11 5.28 -1.38
N ASN A 100 -6.08 4.92 -2.13
CA ASN A 100 -5.09 5.85 -2.66
C ASN A 100 -5.33 6.06 -4.16
N SER A 101 -5.79 7.25 -4.55
CA SER A 101 -6.09 7.59 -5.95
C SER A 101 -4.86 7.71 -6.85
N GLU A 102 -3.67 7.91 -6.28
CA GLU A 102 -2.43 7.99 -7.05
C GLU A 102 -1.93 6.61 -7.50
N THR A 103 -2.19 5.59 -6.69
CA THR A 103 -1.76 4.21 -6.95
C THR A 103 -2.90 3.30 -7.41
N GLY A 104 -4.15 3.72 -7.21
CA GLY A 104 -5.32 2.91 -7.50
C GLY A 104 -5.56 1.75 -6.52
N VAL A 105 -4.90 1.77 -5.37
CA VAL A 105 -4.95 0.69 -4.38
C VAL A 105 -5.85 1.07 -3.21
N LEU A 106 -6.75 0.19 -2.83
CA LEU A 106 -7.46 0.21 -1.56
C LEU A 106 -6.78 -0.76 -0.60
N SER A 107 -6.00 -0.25 0.35
CA SER A 107 -5.37 -1.07 1.39
C SER A 107 -6.29 -1.15 2.61
N PHE A 108 -6.50 -2.34 3.16
CA PHE A 108 -7.31 -2.52 4.36
C PHE A 108 -6.61 -3.37 5.41
N SER A 109 -6.98 -3.12 6.66
CA SER A 109 -6.45 -3.83 7.83
C SER A 109 -7.57 -4.12 8.81
N GLY A 110 -7.53 -5.29 9.42
CA GLY A 110 -8.48 -5.73 10.44
C GLY A 110 -7.92 -6.84 11.32
N GLY A 111 -8.74 -7.32 12.25
CA GLY A 111 -8.45 -8.54 12.99
C GLY A 111 -9.12 -9.73 12.32
N ASP A 112 -8.41 -10.85 12.23
CA ASP A 112 -9.03 -12.12 11.86
C ASP A 112 -9.85 -12.68 13.04
N ASP A 113 -10.60 -13.76 12.82
CA ASP A 113 -11.40 -14.46 13.82
C ASP A 113 -10.57 -15.04 14.98
N GLY A 114 -9.26 -15.18 14.79
CA GLY A 114 -8.28 -15.51 15.83
C GLY A 114 -7.72 -14.30 16.57
N GLY A 115 -8.10 -13.07 16.19
CA GLY A 115 -7.61 -11.81 16.75
C GLY A 115 -6.21 -11.41 16.28
N SER A 116 -5.70 -12.04 15.25
CA SER A 116 -4.43 -11.67 14.61
C SER A 116 -4.65 -10.56 13.58
N VAL A 117 -3.61 -9.78 13.32
CA VAL A 117 -3.65 -8.73 12.31
C VAL A 117 -3.69 -9.37 10.91
N PHE A 118 -4.62 -8.87 10.11
CA PHE A 118 -4.76 -9.19 8.70
C PHE A 118 -4.67 -7.91 7.88
N GLU A 119 -3.92 -7.94 6.78
CA GLU A 119 -3.82 -6.82 5.84
C GLU A 119 -3.89 -7.34 4.40
N ALA A 120 -4.56 -6.58 3.55
CA ALA A 120 -4.61 -6.86 2.12
C ALA A 120 -4.80 -5.59 1.29
N ASP A 121 -4.42 -5.69 0.03
CA ASP A 121 -4.59 -4.67 -0.98
C ASP A 121 -5.62 -5.10 -2.01
N VAL A 122 -6.50 -4.18 -2.42
CA VAL A 122 -7.52 -4.37 -3.44
C VAL A 122 -7.24 -3.45 -4.61
N VAL A 123 -7.20 -4.01 -5.82
CA VAL A 123 -7.05 -3.27 -7.07
C VAL A 123 -8.25 -3.52 -7.97
N ASN A 124 -8.86 -2.45 -8.47
CA ASN A 124 -9.94 -2.54 -9.44
C ASN A 124 -9.35 -2.78 -10.85
N LYS A 125 -9.73 -3.90 -11.49
CA LYS A 125 -9.33 -4.28 -12.85
C LYS A 125 -10.39 -3.96 -13.90
N GLY A 126 -11.49 -3.36 -13.47
CA GLY A 126 -12.63 -3.00 -14.33
C GLY A 126 -13.77 -4.02 -14.26
N ASP A 127 -13.52 -5.25 -14.62
CA ASP A 127 -14.50 -6.34 -14.59
C ASP A 127 -14.48 -7.18 -13.29
N HIS A 128 -13.42 -7.06 -12.51
CA HIS A 128 -13.25 -7.72 -11.22
C HIS A 128 -12.34 -6.91 -10.28
N LEU A 129 -12.29 -7.32 -9.04
CA LEU A 129 -11.34 -6.83 -8.04
C LEU A 129 -10.28 -7.90 -7.78
N GLU A 130 -9.02 -7.52 -7.79
CA GLU A 130 -7.92 -8.37 -7.30
C GLU A 130 -7.61 -8.03 -5.85
N VAL A 131 -7.57 -9.05 -4.98
CA VAL A 131 -7.15 -8.94 -3.59
C VAL A 131 -5.83 -9.64 -3.40
N THR A 132 -4.84 -8.92 -2.89
CA THR A 132 -3.53 -9.47 -2.54
C THR A 132 -3.36 -9.43 -1.03
N VAL A 133 -3.20 -10.57 -0.39
CA VAL A 133 -2.94 -10.66 1.06
C VAL A 133 -1.51 -10.23 1.35
N THR A 134 -1.34 -9.17 2.14
CA THR A 134 -0.02 -8.62 2.49
C THR A 134 0.45 -9.04 3.88
N GLN A 135 -0.49 -9.28 4.80
CA GLN A 135 -0.20 -9.79 6.15
C GLN A 135 -1.30 -10.73 6.64
N SER A 136 -0.91 -11.86 7.24
CA SER A 136 -1.84 -12.81 7.84
C SER A 136 -1.13 -13.68 8.88
N SER A 137 -1.88 -14.20 9.85
CA SER A 137 -1.44 -15.30 10.75
C SER A 137 -1.22 -16.61 9.98
N HIS A 138 -1.93 -16.78 8.87
CA HIS A 138 -1.79 -17.89 7.94
C HIS A 138 -0.72 -17.55 6.89
N LYS A 139 0.50 -18.00 7.13
CA LYS A 139 1.66 -17.66 6.26
C LYS A 139 1.46 -18.05 4.80
N ASP A 140 0.74 -19.15 4.55
CA ASP A 140 0.46 -19.63 3.19
C ASP A 140 -0.51 -18.73 2.42
N ALA A 141 -1.25 -17.87 3.12
CA ALA A 141 -2.11 -16.87 2.50
C ALA A 141 -1.35 -15.62 2.05
N VAL A 142 -0.22 -15.30 2.67
CA VAL A 142 0.55 -14.08 2.35
C VAL A 142 1.14 -14.18 0.95
N GLY A 143 0.87 -13.14 0.14
CA GLY A 143 1.26 -13.09 -1.27
C GLY A 143 0.28 -13.79 -2.21
N SER A 144 -0.79 -14.42 -1.69
CA SER A 144 -1.86 -14.93 -2.56
C SER A 144 -2.61 -13.78 -3.22
N VAL A 145 -3.00 -14.00 -4.47
CA VAL A 145 -3.82 -13.08 -5.26
C VAL A 145 -5.10 -13.80 -5.64
N GLN A 146 -6.24 -13.17 -5.36
CA GLN A 146 -7.55 -13.71 -5.64
C GLN A 146 -8.39 -12.71 -6.41
N SER A 147 -9.18 -13.19 -7.38
CA SER A 147 -10.10 -12.37 -8.16
C SER A 147 -11.52 -12.52 -7.63
N PHE A 148 -12.19 -11.39 -7.42
CA PHE A 148 -13.56 -11.30 -6.92
C PHE A 148 -14.43 -10.57 -7.93
N TYR A 149 -15.57 -11.14 -8.25
CA TYR A 149 -16.54 -10.62 -9.21
C TYR A 149 -17.76 -10.09 -8.47
N LYS A 150 -18.35 -9.01 -8.99
CA LYS A 150 -19.57 -8.44 -8.40
C LYS A 150 -20.69 -9.47 -8.40
N ALA A 151 -21.33 -9.65 -7.28
CA ALA A 151 -22.38 -10.63 -7.04
C ALA A 151 -23.53 -10.03 -6.22
N ASP A 152 -24.66 -10.73 -6.18
CA ASP A 152 -25.78 -10.35 -5.31
C ASP A 152 -25.46 -10.75 -3.87
N ASP A 153 -25.76 -9.85 -2.91
CA ASP A 153 -25.62 -10.17 -1.48
C ASP A 153 -26.68 -11.23 -1.10
N PRO A 154 -26.26 -12.42 -0.66
CA PRO A 154 -27.18 -13.50 -0.35
C PRO A 154 -27.94 -13.33 0.98
N ARG A 155 -27.68 -12.23 1.71
CA ARG A 155 -28.24 -11.96 3.06
C ARG A 155 -29.34 -10.93 3.04
#